data_aa371166fc2fc3618aca56327a47605c
#
_entry.id   aa371166fc2fc3618aca56327a47605c
#
_cell.length_a   1.000
_cell.length_b   1.000
_cell.length_c   1.000
_cell.angle_alpha   90.00
_cell.angle_beta   90.00
_cell.angle_gamma   90.00
#
_symmetry.space_group_name_H-M   'P 1'
#
loop_
_entity.id
_entity.type
_entity.pdbx_description
1 polymer ?
#
loop_
_entity_poly.entity_id
_entity_poly.type
_entity_poly.pdbx_seq_one_letter_code
_entity_poly.pdbx_strand_id
1 'polypeptide(L)'
;MRDLVRRNRPEDMDNIRSGIDRVFADAFFRNWPLGSQEMFPPVDLYATDSNLVALVNLPGAETKDVEVTATSDTLTVAGELKVLPEEGDMLWQERTGGKFYRSFKLPVHVKSDQVEASFKSGVLRIVMPKVDELKSRAVEIKES
;
A
#
# COMPACT_ATOMS: atom_id res chain seq x y z
N MET A 1 -6.57 14.14 -9.62
CA MET A 1 -5.15 14.28 -9.97
C MET A 1 -4.38 15.15 -8.99
N ARG A 2 -4.88 16.37 -8.76
CA ARG A 2 -4.22 17.26 -7.79
C ARG A 2 -4.24 16.73 -6.37
N ASP A 3 -5.28 16.00 -6.00
CA ASP A 3 -5.41 15.44 -4.66
C ASP A 3 -4.36 14.38 -4.37
N LEU A 4 -3.92 13.65 -5.39
CA LEU A 4 -2.85 12.67 -5.24
C LEU A 4 -1.53 13.32 -4.87
N VAL A 5 -1.25 14.49 -5.45
CA VAL A 5 -0.03 15.24 -5.13
C VAL A 5 -0.06 15.72 -3.69
N ARG A 6 -1.22 16.16 -3.20
CA ARG A 6 -1.37 16.63 -1.83
C ARG A 6 -1.17 15.54 -0.80
N ARG A 7 -1.50 14.30 -1.14
CA ARG A 7 -1.36 13.17 -0.21
C ARG A 7 0.06 12.84 0.13
N ASN A 8 0.99 13.38 -0.62
CA ASN A 8 2.41 13.10 -0.43
C ASN A 8 3.12 14.16 0.41
N ARG A 9 2.39 14.83 1.28
CA ARG A 9 2.94 15.83 2.17
C ARG A 9 3.58 15.21 3.40
N PRO A 10 4.49 15.93 4.07
CA PRO A 10 5.12 15.42 5.29
C PRO A 10 4.14 14.99 6.37
N GLU A 11 3.02 15.69 6.51
CA GLU A 11 2.01 15.32 7.50
C GLU A 11 1.38 13.96 7.23
N ASP A 12 1.22 13.59 5.96
CA ASP A 12 0.74 12.26 5.60
C ASP A 12 1.77 11.19 6.00
N MET A 13 3.05 11.51 5.84
CA MET A 13 4.12 10.60 6.25
C MET A 13 4.12 10.36 7.76
N ASP A 14 3.86 11.40 8.55
CA ASP A 14 3.78 11.26 10.00
C ASP A 14 2.60 10.38 10.41
N ASN A 15 1.44 10.56 9.78
CA ASN A 15 0.27 9.74 10.03
C ASN A 15 0.52 8.29 9.65
N ILE A 16 1.20 8.07 8.55
CA ILE A 16 1.59 6.75 8.07
C ILE A 16 2.44 6.04 9.12
N ARG A 17 3.46 6.72 9.63
CA ARG A 17 4.38 6.14 10.60
C ARG A 17 3.71 5.75 11.92
N SER A 18 2.66 6.44 12.30
CA SER A 18 1.95 6.14 13.55
C SER A 18 1.03 4.93 13.42
N GLY A 19 0.66 4.52 12.21
CA GLY A 19 -0.28 3.44 11.96
C GLY A 19 0.33 2.07 11.69
N ILE A 20 1.66 1.94 11.70
CA ILE A 20 2.35 0.70 11.34
C ILE A 20 3.36 0.33 12.42
N ASP A 21 3.98 -0.86 12.26
CA ASP A 21 5.05 -1.31 13.11
C ASP A 21 6.19 -0.29 13.10
N ARG A 22 6.48 0.31 14.24
CA ARG A 22 7.51 1.34 14.35
C ARG A 22 8.89 0.80 14.02
N VAL A 23 9.17 -0.45 14.38
CA VAL A 23 10.48 -1.03 14.11
C VAL A 23 10.72 -1.11 12.61
N PHE A 24 9.73 -1.57 11.87
CA PHE A 24 9.81 -1.63 10.42
C PHE A 24 9.94 -0.24 9.81
N ALA A 25 9.06 0.68 10.22
CA ALA A 25 9.07 2.04 9.70
C ALA A 25 10.39 2.75 9.98
N ASP A 26 10.90 2.65 11.21
CA ASP A 26 12.16 3.29 11.58
C ASP A 26 13.33 2.71 10.80
N ALA A 27 13.38 1.39 10.64
CA ALA A 27 14.43 0.75 9.86
C ALA A 27 14.36 1.18 8.40
N PHE A 28 13.16 1.23 7.83
CA PHE A 28 12.94 1.61 6.44
C PHE A 28 13.39 3.05 6.20
N PHE A 29 12.90 4.00 7.03
CA PHE A 29 13.21 5.42 6.84
C PHE A 29 14.66 5.75 7.20
N ARG A 30 15.24 5.04 8.16
CA ARG A 30 16.63 5.26 8.52
C ARG A 30 17.58 4.97 7.36
N ASN A 31 17.23 3.96 6.57
CA ASN A 31 18.03 3.55 5.42
C ASN A 31 17.63 4.25 4.12
N TRP A 32 16.69 5.19 4.20
CA TRP A 32 16.23 5.93 3.02
C TRP A 32 17.31 6.92 2.60
N PRO A 33 17.88 6.78 1.41
CA PRO A 33 18.94 7.68 0.98
C PRO A 33 18.42 9.11 0.80
N LEU A 34 19.17 10.07 1.33
CA LEU A 34 18.89 11.48 1.10
C LEU A 34 19.04 11.78 -0.39
N GLY A 35 18.05 12.47 -0.94
CA GLY A 35 18.06 12.84 -2.35
C GLY A 35 17.68 11.72 -3.30
N SER A 36 17.33 10.55 -2.79
CA SER A 36 16.80 9.49 -3.65
C SER A 36 15.44 9.93 -4.20
N GLN A 37 15.21 9.58 -5.45
CA GLN A 37 13.94 9.85 -6.10
C GLN A 37 12.87 8.98 -5.46
N GLU A 38 11.85 9.61 -4.91
CA GLU A 38 10.72 8.91 -4.34
C GLU A 38 9.71 8.57 -5.41
N MET A 39 9.05 7.45 -5.23
CA MET A 39 8.03 6.97 -6.12
C MET A 39 6.72 6.82 -5.34
N PHE A 40 5.61 7.23 -5.94
CA PHE A 40 4.30 7.07 -5.34
C PHE A 40 3.41 6.27 -6.27
N PRO A 41 3.44 4.95 -6.17
CA PRO A 41 2.62 4.11 -7.04
C PRO A 41 1.13 4.34 -6.78
N PRO A 42 0.32 4.45 -7.83
CA PRO A 42 -1.11 4.64 -7.64
C PRO A 42 -1.75 3.42 -7.02
N VAL A 43 -2.71 3.66 -6.12
CA VAL A 43 -3.42 2.62 -5.38
C VAL A 43 -4.91 2.84 -5.48
N ASP A 44 -5.63 1.79 -5.82
CA ASP A 44 -7.09 1.75 -5.70
C ASP A 44 -7.44 0.89 -4.50
N LEU A 45 -8.40 1.34 -3.71
CA LEU A 45 -8.95 0.56 -2.60
C LEU A 45 -10.46 0.47 -2.80
N TYR A 46 -10.99 -0.74 -2.83
CA TYR A 46 -12.43 -0.93 -2.94
C TYR A 46 -12.90 -2.05 -2.01
N ALA A 47 -14.20 -2.10 -1.78
CA ALA A 47 -14.80 -3.08 -0.89
C ALA A 47 -15.75 -3.98 -1.64
N THR A 48 -15.70 -5.26 -1.32
CA THR A 48 -16.75 -6.23 -1.67
C THR A 48 -17.56 -6.52 -0.41
N ASP A 49 -18.52 -7.42 -0.48
CA ASP A 49 -19.29 -7.78 0.72
C ASP A 49 -18.41 -8.34 1.84
N SER A 50 -17.39 -9.11 1.47
CA SER A 50 -16.57 -9.81 2.45
C SER A 50 -15.15 -9.27 2.60
N ASN A 51 -14.66 -8.48 1.64
CA ASN A 51 -13.26 -8.09 1.60
C ASN A 51 -13.07 -6.61 1.31
N LEU A 52 -11.92 -6.08 1.76
CA LEU A 52 -11.31 -4.92 1.15
C LEU A 52 -10.28 -5.42 0.15
N VAL A 53 -10.15 -4.75 -0.96
CA VAL A 53 -9.17 -5.09 -2.00
C VAL A 53 -8.38 -3.86 -2.38
N ALA A 54 -7.07 -3.97 -2.34
CA ALA A 54 -6.17 -2.90 -2.81
C ALA A 54 -5.47 -3.36 -4.08
N LEU A 55 -5.37 -2.47 -5.05
CA LEU A 55 -4.63 -2.68 -6.28
C LEU A 55 -3.53 -1.63 -6.37
N VAL A 56 -2.31 -2.07 -6.57
CA VAL A 56 -1.14 -1.17 -6.63
C VAL A 56 -0.43 -1.41 -7.95
N ASN A 57 -0.22 -0.35 -8.72
CA ASN A 57 0.51 -0.46 -9.99
C ASN A 57 2.00 -0.46 -9.73
N LEU A 58 2.64 -1.60 -10.00
CA LEU A 58 4.07 -1.78 -9.81
C LEU A 58 4.65 -2.56 -11.00
N PRO A 59 4.62 -1.97 -12.20
CA PRO A 59 5.07 -2.67 -13.40
C PRO A 59 6.56 -2.99 -13.31
N GLY A 60 6.90 -4.23 -13.55
CA GLY A 60 8.28 -4.68 -13.50
C GLY A 60 8.78 -5.09 -12.12
N ALA A 61 7.98 -4.94 -11.08
CA ALA A 61 8.36 -5.37 -9.73
C ALA A 61 8.27 -6.89 -9.59
N GLU A 62 9.16 -7.42 -8.77
CA GLU A 62 9.12 -8.81 -8.37
C GLU A 62 8.71 -8.88 -6.89
N THR A 63 8.29 -10.06 -6.44
CA THR A 63 7.89 -10.25 -5.05
C THR A 63 8.96 -9.82 -4.04
N LYS A 64 10.22 -10.05 -4.36
CA LYS A 64 11.34 -9.69 -3.49
C LYS A 64 11.52 -8.18 -3.34
N ASP A 65 10.95 -7.39 -4.25
CA ASP A 65 11.12 -5.94 -4.26
C ASP A 65 10.07 -5.23 -3.41
N VAL A 66 9.06 -5.94 -2.93
CA VAL A 66 7.90 -5.34 -2.27
C VAL A 66 7.60 -6.05 -0.97
N GLU A 67 7.26 -5.26 0.04
CA GLU A 67 6.81 -5.76 1.32
C GLU A 67 5.43 -5.21 1.63
N VAL A 68 4.53 -6.10 2.04
CA VAL A 68 3.15 -5.76 2.41
C VAL A 68 2.97 -6.07 3.89
N THR A 69 2.50 -5.10 4.63
CA THR A 69 2.23 -5.24 6.06
C THR A 69 0.79 -4.80 6.33
N ALA A 70 0.08 -5.59 7.11
CA ALA A 70 -1.29 -5.27 7.48
C ALA A 70 -1.50 -5.43 8.98
N THR A 71 -2.19 -4.45 9.55
CA THR A 71 -2.78 -4.57 10.89
C THR A 71 -4.29 -4.64 10.73
N SER A 72 -5.02 -4.66 11.82
CA SER A 72 -6.49 -4.71 11.73
C SER A 72 -7.10 -3.49 11.04
N ASP A 73 -6.39 -2.35 11.01
CA ASP A 73 -6.92 -1.10 10.46
C ASP A 73 -5.97 -0.34 9.55
N THR A 74 -4.80 -0.92 9.24
CA THR A 74 -3.79 -0.24 8.42
C THR A 74 -3.19 -1.20 7.42
N LEU A 75 -3.03 -0.73 6.18
CA LEU A 75 -2.32 -1.45 5.13
C LEU A 75 -1.09 -0.63 4.73
N THR A 76 0.06 -1.26 4.70
CA THR A 76 1.31 -0.64 4.27
C THR A 76 1.92 -1.43 3.13
N VAL A 77 2.33 -0.72 2.08
CA VAL A 77 3.06 -1.28 0.95
C VAL A 77 4.33 -0.49 0.77
N ALA A 78 5.46 -1.15 0.81
CA ALA A 78 6.76 -0.51 0.71
C ALA A 78 7.69 -1.33 -0.17
N GLY A 79 8.68 -0.68 -0.75
CA GLY A 79 9.64 -1.39 -1.57
C GLY A 79 10.45 -0.47 -2.46
N GLU A 80 10.99 -1.06 -3.51
CA GLU A 80 11.78 -0.33 -4.50
C GLU A 80 11.48 -0.86 -5.89
N LEU A 81 11.18 0.05 -6.82
CA LEU A 81 10.99 -0.28 -8.22
C LEU A 81 12.21 0.19 -8.99
N LYS A 82 12.95 -0.75 -9.56
CA LYS A 82 14.16 -0.47 -10.32
C LYS A 82 13.79 -0.28 -11.79
N VAL A 83 14.09 0.90 -12.31
CA VAL A 83 13.80 1.23 -13.72
C VAL A 83 15.07 1.61 -14.49
N LEU A 84 16.19 1.79 -13.80
CA LEU A 84 17.45 2.08 -14.47
C LEU A 84 18.05 0.80 -15.06
N PRO A 85 18.70 0.89 -16.22
CA PRO A 85 19.36 -0.27 -16.79
C PRO A 85 20.58 -0.68 -15.96
N GLU A 86 20.92 -1.97 -16.00
CA GLU A 86 22.13 -2.46 -15.34
C GLU A 86 23.39 -2.05 -16.09
N GLU A 87 23.29 -1.83 -17.40
CA GLU A 87 24.38 -1.41 -18.24
C GLU A 87 23.96 -0.21 -19.10
N GLY A 88 24.92 0.63 -19.43
CA GLY A 88 24.72 1.74 -20.35
C GLY A 88 24.34 3.02 -19.63
N ASP A 89 24.19 4.07 -20.42
CA ASP A 89 23.84 5.40 -19.96
C ASP A 89 22.38 5.71 -20.28
N MET A 90 21.66 6.22 -19.30
CA MET A 90 20.28 6.62 -19.49
C MET A 90 20.27 7.93 -20.31
N LEU A 91 19.71 7.86 -21.52
CA LEU A 91 19.62 9.00 -22.41
C LEU A 91 18.28 9.73 -22.31
N TRP A 92 17.25 9.03 -21.92
CA TRP A 92 15.89 9.58 -21.79
C TRP A 92 15.12 8.77 -20.78
N GLN A 93 14.61 9.39 -19.75
CA GLN A 93 13.87 8.69 -18.70
C GLN A 93 12.56 9.39 -18.39
N GLU A 94 11.46 8.66 -18.57
CA GLU A 94 10.13 9.11 -18.17
C GLU A 94 9.48 8.15 -17.18
N ARG A 95 9.98 6.91 -17.10
CA ARG A 95 9.43 5.92 -16.19
C ARG A 95 9.86 6.26 -14.77
N THR A 96 8.89 6.32 -13.87
CA THR A 96 9.15 6.60 -12.46
C THR A 96 9.59 5.33 -11.76
N GLY A 97 10.63 5.44 -10.96
CA GLY A 97 11.13 4.35 -10.14
C GLY A 97 11.73 4.88 -8.85
N GLY A 98 12.27 3.97 -8.06
CA GLY A 98 12.90 4.30 -6.80
C GLY A 98 12.17 3.67 -5.64
N LYS A 99 12.49 4.12 -4.44
CA LYS A 99 11.86 3.64 -3.22
C LYS A 99 10.47 4.23 -3.07
N PHE A 100 9.56 3.42 -2.53
CA PHE A 100 8.20 3.86 -2.25
C PHE A 100 7.75 3.34 -0.90
N TYR A 101 6.83 4.09 -0.33
CA TYR A 101 6.19 3.74 0.93
C TYR A 101 4.78 4.32 0.90
N ARG A 102 3.79 3.46 0.93
CA ARG A 102 2.39 3.87 0.97
C ARG A 102 1.72 3.19 2.14
N SER A 103 0.98 3.95 2.93
CA SER A 103 0.22 3.40 4.04
C SER A 103 -1.16 4.02 4.07
N PHE A 104 -2.15 3.20 4.40
CA PHE A 104 -3.55 3.61 4.37
C PHE A 104 -4.23 3.16 5.64
N LYS A 105 -4.95 4.09 6.27
CA LYS A 105 -5.88 3.70 7.30
C LYS A 105 -7.11 3.12 6.64
N LEU A 106 -7.46 1.90 7.04
CA LEU A 106 -8.58 1.19 6.41
C LEU A 106 -9.90 1.69 7.00
N PRO A 107 -10.96 1.80 6.18
CA PRO A 107 -12.25 2.29 6.65
C PRO A 107 -12.98 1.31 7.55
N VAL A 108 -12.60 0.02 7.50
CA VAL A 108 -13.17 -1.04 8.36
C VAL A 108 -12.04 -1.94 8.81
N HIS A 109 -12.27 -2.66 9.91
CA HIS A 109 -11.28 -3.61 10.42
C HIS A 109 -11.22 -4.86 9.56
N VAL A 110 -10.02 -5.39 9.41
CA VAL A 110 -9.77 -6.60 8.62
C VAL A 110 -9.07 -7.66 9.47
N LYS A 111 -9.13 -8.89 8.99
CA LYS A 111 -8.41 -10.02 9.60
C LYS A 111 -6.99 -10.02 9.07
N SER A 112 -6.07 -9.36 9.78
CA SER A 112 -4.71 -9.16 9.30
C SER A 112 -3.95 -10.46 9.04
N ASP A 113 -4.28 -11.52 9.76
CA ASP A 113 -3.66 -12.83 9.59
C ASP A 113 -4.14 -13.58 8.34
N GLN A 114 -5.16 -13.08 7.67
CA GLN A 114 -5.75 -13.70 6.49
C GLN A 114 -5.56 -12.85 5.22
N VAL A 115 -4.74 -11.86 5.27
CA VAL A 115 -4.46 -11.00 4.12
C VAL A 115 -3.62 -11.78 3.12
N GLU A 116 -4.00 -11.70 1.85
CA GLU A 116 -3.28 -12.34 0.75
C GLU A 116 -2.89 -11.30 -0.29
N ALA A 117 -1.69 -11.45 -0.83
CA ALA A 117 -1.18 -10.56 -1.86
C ALA A 117 -0.65 -11.37 -3.03
N SER A 118 -0.87 -10.88 -4.25
CA SER A 118 -0.40 -11.55 -5.46
C SER A 118 -0.06 -10.51 -6.53
N PHE A 119 0.88 -10.86 -7.39
CA PHE A 119 1.22 -10.07 -8.57
C PHE A 119 0.62 -10.70 -9.82
N LYS A 120 0.04 -9.86 -10.67
CA LYS A 120 -0.38 -10.27 -11.99
C LYS A 120 -0.31 -9.08 -12.94
N SER A 121 0.42 -9.22 -14.02
CA SER A 121 0.50 -8.21 -15.08
C SER A 121 0.90 -6.82 -14.56
N GLY A 122 1.85 -6.77 -13.62
CA GLY A 122 2.35 -5.52 -13.06
C GLY A 122 1.45 -4.89 -12.01
N VAL A 123 0.41 -5.59 -11.57
CA VAL A 123 -0.50 -5.10 -10.53
C VAL A 123 -0.40 -5.99 -9.30
N LEU A 124 -0.10 -5.37 -8.17
CA LEU A 124 -0.14 -6.04 -6.88
C LEU A 124 -1.57 -5.99 -6.36
N ARG A 125 -2.15 -7.14 -6.13
CA ARG A 125 -3.51 -7.27 -5.62
C ARG A 125 -3.46 -7.78 -4.19
N ILE A 126 -4.06 -7.05 -3.27
CA ILE A 126 -4.07 -7.38 -1.85
C ILE A 126 -5.52 -7.54 -1.41
N VAL A 127 -5.85 -8.73 -0.94
CA VAL A 127 -7.21 -9.06 -0.50
C VAL A 127 -7.21 -9.16 1.02
N MET A 128 -8.06 -8.37 1.65
CA MET A 128 -8.13 -8.25 3.11
C MET A 128 -9.54 -8.59 3.58
N PRO A 129 -9.75 -9.81 4.14
CA PRO A 129 -11.07 -10.16 4.65
C PRO A 129 -11.51 -9.24 5.78
N LYS A 130 -12.74 -8.74 5.70
CA LYS A 130 -13.32 -7.93 6.77
C LYS A 130 -13.60 -8.81 7.98
N VAL A 131 -13.54 -8.23 9.18
CA VAL A 131 -13.97 -8.96 10.38
C VAL A 131 -15.46 -9.22 10.30
N ASP A 132 -15.89 -10.36 10.86
CA ASP A 132 -17.26 -10.87 10.66
C ASP A 132 -18.33 -9.88 11.17
N GLU A 133 -18.09 -9.22 12.25
CA GLU A 133 -19.02 -8.26 12.87
C GLU A 133 -19.27 -7.02 12.01
N LEU A 134 -18.41 -6.74 11.02
CA LEU A 134 -18.55 -5.60 10.14
C LEU A 134 -19.20 -5.94 8.80
N LYS A 135 -19.55 -7.20 8.59
CA LYS A 135 -20.25 -7.60 7.37
C LYS A 135 -21.72 -7.21 7.48
N SER A 136 -22.29 -6.78 6.36
CA SER A 136 -23.70 -6.44 6.31
C SER A 136 -24.56 -7.65 6.66
N ARG A 137 -25.56 -7.43 7.46
CA ARG A 137 -26.54 -8.47 7.76
C ARG A 137 -27.90 -7.84 8.04
N ALA A 138 -28.94 -8.59 7.71
CA ALA A 138 -30.30 -8.13 7.94
C ALA A 138 -30.58 -8.05 9.45
N VAL A 139 -31.28 -7.00 9.84
CA VAL A 139 -31.71 -6.82 11.23
C VAL A 139 -33.19 -7.10 11.30
N GLU A 140 -33.58 -7.98 12.22
CA GLU A 140 -34.97 -8.29 12.45
C GLU A 140 -35.68 -7.15 13.20
N ILE A 141 -36.76 -6.67 12.66
CA ILE A 141 -37.56 -5.63 13.28
C ILE A 141 -38.64 -6.31 14.14
N LYS A 142 -38.63 -5.99 15.43
CA LYS A 142 -39.60 -6.52 16.37
C LYS A 142 -40.60 -5.43 16.75
N GLU A 143 -41.88 -5.83 16.86
CA GLU A 143 -42.89 -4.93 17.41
C GLU A 143 -42.79 -4.91 18.93
N SER A 144 -42.89 -3.72 19.49
CA SER A 144 -42.79 -3.52 20.95
C SER A 144 -44.20 -3.42 21.56
#